data_6b1f0bb6ff81c18449717b7b35054fa4
#
_entry.id   6b1f0bb6ff81c18449717b7b35054fa4
#
_cell.length_a   1.000
_cell.length_b   1.000
_cell.length_c   1.000
_cell.angle_alpha   90.00
_cell.angle_beta   90.00
_cell.angle_gamma   90.00
#
_symmetry.space_group_name_H-M   'P 1'
#
loop_
_entity.id
_entity.type
_entity.pdbx_description
1 polymer ?
#
loop_
_entity_poly.entity_id
_entity_poly.type
_entity_poly.pdbx_seq_one_letter_code
_entity_poly.pdbx_strand_id
1 'polypeptide(L)'
;FQVKSFGTGFMSQQIRTVCPSCGGRGYTLVHKCVSCDGRGVKTSVSEVKIKLPVGCDNGQYLRLSNLGDFRGGEYGDLIVQIELESKDGFEKMENNLVYNLTLNLEEIQNDKFIIPHPDGKLSMDAPKTIDTSKPLRLRGKGYSGGDMYVKLNLKFERTI
;
A
#
# COMPACT_ATOMS: atom_id res chain seq x y z
N PHE A 1 4.87 -7.45 -41.08
CA PHE A 1 4.35 -6.42 -42.00
C PHE A 1 4.64 -6.85 -43.43
N GLN A 2 3.68 -6.63 -44.33
CA GLN A 2 3.91 -6.76 -45.78
C GLN A 2 3.97 -5.36 -46.37
N VAL A 3 4.91 -5.14 -47.25
CA VAL A 3 5.05 -3.90 -48.01
C VAL A 3 4.39 -4.12 -49.36
N LYS A 4 3.32 -3.39 -49.64
CA LYS A 4 2.70 -3.33 -50.97
C LYS A 4 3.06 -2.00 -51.62
N SER A 5 3.67 -2.08 -52.80
CA SER A 5 3.91 -0.88 -53.58
C SER A 5 2.80 -0.71 -54.62
N PHE A 6 2.20 0.46 -54.63
CA PHE A 6 1.21 0.86 -55.64
C PHE A 6 1.75 2.07 -56.39
N GLY A 7 1.71 1.99 -57.69
CA GLY A 7 2.05 3.10 -58.58
C GLY A 7 2.66 2.61 -59.91
N THR A 8 2.27 3.27 -60.97
CA THR A 8 2.87 3.17 -62.31
C THR A 8 3.55 4.49 -62.61
N GLY A 9 4.87 4.48 -62.83
CA GLY A 9 5.63 5.66 -63.22
C GLY A 9 6.39 6.29 -62.05
N PHE A 10 6.61 7.59 -62.08
CA PHE A 10 7.48 8.34 -61.18
C PHE A 10 7.01 8.51 -59.71
N MET A 11 5.83 7.99 -59.35
CA MET A 11 5.34 8.01 -57.96
C MET A 11 4.98 6.58 -57.53
N SER A 12 5.83 5.97 -56.71
CA SER A 12 5.52 4.72 -56.02
C SER A 12 5.31 5.00 -54.54
N GLN A 13 4.14 4.67 -54.02
CA GLN A 13 3.82 4.76 -52.61
C GLN A 13 3.92 3.38 -51.96
N GLN A 14 4.77 3.23 -50.96
CA GLN A 14 4.89 2.01 -50.18
C GLN A 14 3.98 2.08 -48.95
N ILE A 15 2.97 1.22 -48.88
CA ILE A 15 2.08 1.10 -47.74
C ILE A 15 2.46 -0.13 -46.93
N ARG A 16 2.76 0.04 -45.68
CA ARG A 16 2.99 -1.06 -44.73
C ARG A 16 1.64 -1.53 -44.21
N THR A 17 1.25 -2.75 -44.59
CA THR A 17 0.02 -3.38 -44.10
C THR A 17 0.34 -4.52 -43.13
N VAL A 18 -0.54 -4.76 -42.19
CA VAL A 18 -0.42 -5.90 -41.27
C VAL A 18 -0.60 -7.17 -42.07
N CYS A 19 0.31 -8.13 -41.91
CA CYS A 19 0.23 -9.43 -42.61
C CYS A 19 -1.04 -10.17 -42.20
N PRO A 20 -1.95 -10.52 -43.12
CA PRO A 20 -3.22 -11.18 -42.79
C PRO A 20 -3.02 -12.57 -42.18
N SER A 21 -1.92 -13.28 -42.54
CA SER A 21 -1.66 -14.62 -42.05
C SER A 21 -1.13 -14.68 -40.62
N CYS A 22 -0.34 -13.68 -40.18
CA CYS A 22 0.25 -13.68 -38.84
C CYS A 22 -0.23 -12.52 -37.95
N GLY A 23 -1.04 -11.60 -38.47
CA GLY A 23 -1.52 -10.43 -37.71
C GLY A 23 -0.39 -9.56 -37.18
N GLY A 24 0.76 -9.48 -37.87
CA GLY A 24 1.95 -8.72 -37.45
C GLY A 24 2.88 -9.44 -36.49
N ARG A 25 2.58 -10.67 -36.08
CA ARG A 25 3.37 -11.46 -35.11
C ARG A 25 4.69 -12.01 -35.69
N GLY A 26 4.85 -12.08 -37.03
CA GLY A 26 6.03 -12.61 -37.69
C GLY A 26 6.09 -14.15 -37.83
N TYR A 27 5.20 -14.88 -37.18
CA TYR A 27 5.06 -16.33 -37.21
C TYR A 27 3.60 -16.75 -37.17
N THR A 28 3.32 -17.95 -37.68
CA THR A 28 2.02 -18.61 -37.61
C THR A 28 2.16 -19.90 -36.81
N LEU A 29 1.19 -20.20 -35.96
CA LEU A 29 1.17 -21.41 -35.16
C LEU A 29 0.57 -22.55 -36.01
N VAL A 30 1.31 -23.62 -36.17
CA VAL A 30 0.84 -24.85 -36.87
C VAL A 30 -0.13 -25.61 -35.95
N HIS A 31 0.21 -25.68 -34.64
CA HIS A 31 -0.65 -26.27 -33.62
C HIS A 31 -0.81 -25.29 -32.45
N LYS A 32 -2.03 -25.03 -32.08
CA LYS A 32 -2.32 -24.20 -30.89
C LYS A 32 -2.18 -25.05 -29.62
N CYS A 33 -1.43 -24.57 -28.67
CA CYS A 33 -1.35 -25.17 -27.33
C CYS A 33 -2.70 -25.08 -26.63
N VAL A 34 -3.25 -26.19 -26.17
CA VAL A 34 -4.55 -26.26 -25.48
C VAL A 34 -4.54 -25.48 -24.17
N SER A 35 -3.39 -25.43 -23.48
CA SER A 35 -3.27 -24.75 -22.18
C SER A 35 -3.21 -23.23 -22.26
N CYS A 36 -2.66 -22.64 -23.33
CA CYS A 36 -2.47 -21.19 -23.44
C CYS A 36 -3.06 -20.58 -24.72
N ASP A 37 -3.74 -21.39 -25.55
CA ASP A 37 -4.33 -20.99 -26.84
C ASP A 37 -3.33 -20.24 -27.75
N GLY A 38 -2.08 -20.68 -27.72
CA GLY A 38 -0.99 -20.11 -28.53
C GLY A 38 -0.40 -18.82 -27.97
N ARG A 39 -0.79 -18.39 -26.77
CA ARG A 39 -0.26 -17.17 -26.13
C ARG A 39 1.12 -17.34 -25.50
N GLY A 40 1.57 -18.60 -25.28
CA GLY A 40 2.86 -18.90 -24.64
C GLY A 40 2.89 -18.70 -23.13
N VAL A 41 1.83 -18.10 -22.56
CA VAL A 41 1.70 -17.83 -21.13
C VAL A 41 0.32 -18.23 -20.64
N LYS A 42 0.23 -18.63 -19.38
CA LYS A 42 -1.00 -18.99 -18.69
C LYS A 42 -1.18 -18.09 -17.46
N THR A 43 -2.38 -17.61 -17.26
CA THR A 43 -2.72 -16.86 -16.05
C THR A 43 -2.95 -17.84 -14.91
N SER A 44 -2.28 -17.62 -13.78
CA SER A 44 -2.49 -18.36 -12.54
C SER A 44 -2.52 -17.39 -11.37
N VAL A 45 -3.18 -17.77 -10.29
CA VAL A 45 -3.19 -17.03 -9.02
C VAL A 45 -2.17 -17.68 -8.11
N SER A 46 -1.30 -16.90 -7.51
CA SER A 46 -0.32 -17.35 -6.53
C SER A 46 -0.34 -16.44 -5.30
N GLU A 47 -0.12 -17.02 -4.13
CA GLU A 47 0.03 -16.26 -2.89
C GLU A 47 1.50 -15.93 -2.66
N VAL A 48 1.77 -14.67 -2.38
CA VAL A 48 3.12 -14.20 -2.05
C VAL A 48 3.12 -13.67 -0.63
N LYS A 49 3.96 -14.26 0.24
CA LYS A 49 4.15 -13.79 1.62
C LYS A 49 5.20 -12.70 1.64
N ILE A 50 4.80 -11.50 2.03
CA ILE A 50 5.67 -10.32 2.10
C ILE A 50 5.96 -10.02 3.57
N LYS A 51 7.23 -9.87 3.92
CA LYS A 51 7.64 -9.33 5.22
C LYS A 51 7.78 -7.82 5.08
N LEU A 52 6.92 -7.08 5.77
CA LEU A 52 7.03 -5.64 5.84
C LEU A 52 8.20 -5.24 6.74
N PRO A 53 9.05 -4.29 6.32
CA PRO A 53 10.07 -3.72 7.20
C PRO A 53 9.42 -2.95 8.34
N VAL A 54 10.04 -3.00 9.52
CA VAL A 54 9.61 -2.19 10.66
C VAL A 54 9.87 -0.73 10.32
N GLY A 55 8.86 0.12 10.54
CA GLY A 55 9.01 1.55 10.25
C GLY A 55 8.74 1.94 8.79
N CYS A 56 8.04 1.11 8.02
CA CYS A 56 7.66 1.48 6.65
C CYS A 56 6.74 2.70 6.62
N ASP A 57 6.92 3.54 5.61
CA ASP A 57 6.14 4.76 5.42
C ASP A 57 4.97 4.55 4.45
N ASN A 58 3.96 5.42 4.60
CA ASN A 58 2.85 5.47 3.67
C ASN A 58 3.35 5.85 2.26
N GLY A 59 2.90 5.10 1.25
CA GLY A 59 3.33 5.30 -0.13
C GLY A 59 4.70 4.67 -0.48
N GLN A 60 5.37 4.03 0.46
CA GLN A 60 6.64 3.33 0.22
C GLN A 60 6.44 2.15 -0.73
N TYR A 61 7.40 1.96 -1.65
CA TYR A 61 7.38 0.86 -2.60
C TYR A 61 8.35 -0.24 -2.16
N LEU A 62 7.88 -1.48 -2.23
CA LEU A 62 8.70 -2.68 -2.09
C LEU A 62 8.83 -3.35 -3.45
N ARG A 63 10.07 -3.65 -3.85
CA ARG A 63 10.38 -4.38 -5.07
C ARG A 63 10.72 -5.82 -4.73
N LEU A 64 9.96 -6.75 -5.27
CA LEU A 64 10.15 -8.18 -5.12
C LEU A 64 10.59 -8.76 -6.46
N SER A 65 11.84 -9.18 -6.54
CA SER A 65 12.44 -9.65 -7.79
C SER A 65 11.84 -10.99 -8.24
N ASN A 66 11.62 -11.12 -9.55
CA ASN A 66 11.14 -12.34 -10.21
C ASN A 66 9.74 -12.83 -9.74
N LEU A 67 8.92 -11.97 -9.18
CA LEU A 67 7.55 -12.28 -8.74
C LEU A 67 6.46 -11.58 -9.58
N GLY A 68 6.85 -10.89 -10.63
CA GLY A 68 5.94 -10.26 -11.58
C GLY A 68 5.55 -11.17 -12.74
N ASP A 69 4.97 -10.57 -13.77
CA ASP A 69 4.52 -11.27 -14.97
C ASP A 69 5.69 -11.91 -15.73
N PHE A 70 5.43 -13.11 -16.29
CA PHE A 70 6.36 -13.78 -17.19
C PHE A 70 6.26 -13.18 -18.60
N ARG A 71 7.34 -12.60 -19.10
CA ARG A 71 7.43 -12.07 -20.47
C ARG A 71 8.82 -12.32 -21.07
N GLY A 72 8.83 -12.76 -22.31
CA GLY A 72 10.09 -12.90 -23.06
C GLY A 72 11.06 -13.95 -22.51
N GLY A 73 10.59 -14.92 -21.72
CA GLY A 73 11.42 -15.98 -21.12
C GLY A 73 11.82 -15.73 -19.67
N GLU A 74 11.50 -14.56 -19.10
CA GLU A 74 11.88 -14.16 -17.75
C GLU A 74 10.68 -13.63 -16.96
N TYR A 75 10.77 -13.74 -15.63
CA TYR A 75 9.82 -13.10 -14.71
C TYR A 75 10.25 -11.66 -14.44
N GLY A 76 9.31 -10.75 -14.54
CA GLY A 76 9.50 -9.37 -14.09
C GLY A 76 9.47 -9.25 -12.57
N ASP A 77 9.63 -8.03 -12.07
CA ASP A 77 9.53 -7.73 -10.65
C ASP A 77 8.09 -7.37 -10.27
N LEU A 78 7.71 -7.73 -9.05
CA LEU A 78 6.47 -7.28 -8.44
C LEU A 78 6.76 -6.03 -7.62
N ILE A 79 6.07 -4.94 -7.93
CA ILE A 79 6.12 -3.69 -7.17
C ILE A 79 4.88 -3.60 -6.30
N VAL A 80 5.09 -3.50 -4.98
CA VAL A 80 4.03 -3.38 -3.99
C VAL A 80 4.13 -2.02 -3.34
N GLN A 81 3.05 -1.25 -3.38
CA GLN A 81 2.94 0.01 -2.68
C GLN A 81 2.29 -0.23 -1.32
N ILE A 82 2.91 0.32 -0.27
CA ILE A 82 2.37 0.25 1.10
C ILE A 82 1.42 1.43 1.30
N GLU A 83 0.21 1.13 1.73
CA GLU A 83 -0.77 2.12 2.16
C GLU A 83 -1.06 1.90 3.64
N LEU A 84 -0.88 2.95 4.44
CA LEU A 84 -1.13 2.92 5.88
C LEU A 84 -2.49 3.52 6.16
N GLU A 85 -3.36 2.73 6.75
CA GLU A 85 -4.67 3.20 7.21
C GLU A 85 -4.61 3.55 8.70
N SER A 86 -5.21 4.68 9.06
CA SER A 86 -5.44 5.04 10.47
C SER A 86 -6.52 4.13 11.05
N LYS A 87 -6.21 3.44 12.14
CA LYS A 87 -7.15 2.57 12.83
C LYS A 87 -7.25 2.93 14.30
N ASP A 88 -8.44 2.76 14.87
CA ASP A 88 -8.70 2.92 16.31
C ASP A 88 -8.32 4.31 16.87
N GLY A 89 -8.39 5.37 16.04
CA GLY A 89 -8.09 6.74 16.46
C GLY A 89 -6.60 7.09 16.54
N PHE A 90 -5.73 6.22 16.06
CA PHE A 90 -4.30 6.51 15.95
C PHE A 90 -3.97 7.18 14.63
N GLU A 91 -3.16 8.23 14.71
CA GLU A 91 -2.62 8.95 13.56
C GLU A 91 -1.10 8.87 13.59
N LYS A 92 -0.47 8.57 12.47
CA LYS A 92 0.99 8.60 12.33
C LYS A 92 1.43 9.99 11.88
N MET A 93 2.35 10.60 12.61
CA MET A 93 3.05 11.83 12.24
C MET A 93 4.55 11.55 12.23
N GLU A 94 5.13 11.32 11.06
CA GLU A 94 6.52 10.87 10.91
C GLU A 94 6.78 9.60 11.75
N ASN A 95 7.68 9.67 12.73
CA ASN A 95 7.97 8.59 13.68
C ASN A 95 7.11 8.68 14.96
N ASN A 96 6.24 9.66 15.07
CA ASN A 96 5.40 9.82 16.22
C ASN A 96 4.00 9.23 16.00
N LEU A 97 3.38 8.84 17.08
CA LEU A 97 2.01 8.37 17.12
C LEU A 97 1.14 9.40 17.84
N VAL A 98 0.03 9.79 17.25
CA VAL A 98 -0.93 10.70 17.87
C VAL A 98 -2.21 9.92 18.18
N TYR A 99 -2.73 10.07 19.36
CA TYR A 99 -3.96 9.43 19.80
C TYR A 99 -4.90 10.45 20.48
N ASN A 100 -6.18 10.42 20.12
CA ASN A 100 -7.21 11.26 20.74
C ASN A 100 -7.92 10.45 21.83
N LEU A 101 -7.59 10.71 23.10
CA LEU A 101 -8.20 10.09 24.26
C LEU A 101 -9.36 10.94 24.75
N THR A 102 -10.57 10.38 24.74
CA THR A 102 -11.74 11.03 25.33
C THR A 102 -11.97 10.46 26.73
N LEU A 103 -12.01 11.32 27.72
CA LEU A 103 -12.20 10.97 29.13
C LEU A 103 -13.55 11.48 29.63
N ASN A 104 -14.23 10.65 30.42
CA ASN A 104 -15.41 11.02 31.18
C ASN A 104 -15.03 11.56 32.57
N LEU A 105 -15.96 12.18 33.29
CA LEU A 105 -15.72 12.72 34.62
C LEU A 105 -15.21 11.69 35.63
N GLU A 106 -15.70 10.45 35.54
CA GLU A 106 -15.28 9.38 36.44
C GLU A 106 -13.83 8.94 36.13
N GLU A 107 -13.46 8.88 34.84
CA GLU A 107 -12.10 8.52 34.42
C GLU A 107 -11.06 9.56 34.79
N ILE A 108 -11.46 10.85 34.87
CA ILE A 108 -10.58 11.94 35.28
C ILE A 108 -10.20 11.82 36.77
N GLN A 109 -11.07 11.25 37.59
CA GLN A 109 -10.83 11.09 39.04
C GLN A 109 -9.92 9.90 39.35
N ASN A 110 -9.62 9.07 38.38
CA ASN A 110 -8.72 7.95 38.55
C ASN A 110 -7.25 8.42 38.65
N ASP A 111 -6.49 7.80 39.54
CA ASP A 111 -5.07 8.08 39.71
C ASP A 111 -4.23 7.69 38.48
N LYS A 112 -4.79 6.86 37.58
CA LYS A 112 -4.11 6.35 36.39
C LYS A 112 -5.01 6.38 35.16
N PHE A 113 -4.43 6.81 34.05
CA PHE A 113 -5.05 6.74 32.74
C PHE A 113 -4.59 5.49 32.00
N ILE A 114 -5.55 4.78 31.41
CA ILE A 114 -5.28 3.65 30.52
C ILE A 114 -5.39 4.17 29.09
N ILE A 115 -4.26 4.13 28.40
CA ILE A 115 -4.14 4.61 27.02
C ILE A 115 -4.01 3.40 26.10
N PRO A 116 -4.89 3.23 25.14
CA PRO A 116 -4.69 2.21 24.10
C PRO A 116 -3.36 2.44 23.37
N HIS A 117 -2.72 1.35 22.99
CA HIS A 117 -1.49 1.38 22.19
C HIS A 117 -1.53 0.18 21.22
N PRO A 118 -0.95 0.25 20.01
CA PRO A 118 -0.94 -0.88 19.08
C PRO A 118 -0.39 -2.18 19.66
N ASP A 119 0.59 -2.10 20.57
CA ASP A 119 1.16 -3.27 21.26
C ASP A 119 0.41 -3.66 22.53
N GLY A 120 -0.73 -3.04 22.84
CA GLY A 120 -1.51 -3.35 24.03
C GLY A 120 -2.06 -2.11 24.73
N LYS A 121 -1.99 -2.06 26.06
CA LYS A 121 -2.46 -0.93 26.87
C LYS A 121 -1.31 -0.33 27.65
N LEU A 122 -1.18 0.98 27.63
CA LEU A 122 -0.24 1.72 28.45
C LEU A 122 -0.97 2.30 29.66
N SER A 123 -0.37 2.22 30.83
CA SER A 123 -0.84 2.86 32.04
C SER A 123 0.10 4.02 32.39
N MET A 124 -0.45 5.19 32.60
CA MET A 124 0.31 6.36 33.07
C MET A 124 -0.39 6.99 34.28
N ASP A 125 0.38 7.59 35.17
CA ASP A 125 -0.18 8.32 36.28
C ASP A 125 -0.90 9.59 35.78
N ALA A 126 -2.08 9.86 36.33
CA ALA A 126 -2.86 11.04 35.98
C ALA A 126 -2.09 12.29 36.34
N PRO A 127 -1.96 13.28 35.46
CA PRO A 127 -1.33 14.54 35.79
C PRO A 127 -2.17 15.30 36.82
N LYS A 128 -1.51 15.97 37.76
CA LYS A 128 -2.19 16.78 38.82
C LYS A 128 -3.10 17.88 38.24
N THR A 129 -2.79 18.33 37.03
CA THR A 129 -3.59 19.33 36.31
C THR A 129 -3.81 18.81 34.88
N ILE A 130 -5.07 18.69 34.49
CA ILE A 130 -5.44 18.27 33.14
C ILE A 130 -5.56 19.51 32.26
N ASP A 131 -4.60 19.66 31.36
CA ASP A 131 -4.61 20.74 30.36
C ASP A 131 -4.90 20.10 28.97
N THR A 132 -6.13 20.28 28.49
CA THR A 132 -6.57 19.77 27.22
C THR A 132 -5.95 20.46 25.99
N SER A 133 -5.33 21.64 26.23
CA SER A 133 -4.66 22.38 25.15
C SER A 133 -3.30 21.81 24.78
N LYS A 134 -2.71 21.00 25.66
CA LYS A 134 -1.38 20.41 25.47
C LYS A 134 -1.45 18.87 25.41
N PRO A 135 -0.91 18.24 24.39
CA PRO A 135 -0.86 16.79 24.35
C PRO A 135 0.11 16.22 25.38
N LEU A 136 -0.26 15.10 25.98
CA LEU A 136 0.64 14.33 26.85
C LEU A 136 1.65 13.57 25.99
N ARG A 137 2.94 13.71 26.32
CA ARG A 137 4.02 13.06 25.58
C ARG A 137 4.49 11.79 26.31
N LEU A 138 4.37 10.66 25.64
CA LEU A 138 4.90 9.38 26.09
C LEU A 138 6.15 9.05 25.28
N ARG A 139 7.33 9.17 25.91
CA ARG A 139 8.62 9.01 25.23
C ARG A 139 8.84 7.56 24.79
N GLY A 140 9.33 7.38 23.56
CA GLY A 140 9.65 6.07 23.00
C GLY A 140 8.45 5.15 22.77
N LYS A 141 7.21 5.69 22.79
CA LYS A 141 5.98 4.95 22.55
C LYS A 141 5.34 5.28 21.21
N GLY A 142 6.09 5.90 20.33
CA GLY A 142 5.67 6.19 18.97
C GLY A 142 6.08 5.07 18.00
N TYR A 143 6.01 5.41 16.73
CA TYR A 143 6.37 4.52 15.64
C TYR A 143 7.89 4.52 15.45
N SER A 144 8.50 3.34 15.27
CA SER A 144 9.96 3.21 15.02
C SER A 144 10.87 3.96 16.00
N GLY A 145 10.52 3.98 17.31
CA GLY A 145 11.29 4.64 18.34
C GLY A 145 10.99 6.12 18.55
N GLY A 146 9.98 6.65 17.88
CA GLY A 146 9.44 7.98 18.13
C GLY A 146 8.61 8.04 19.41
N ASP A 147 7.92 9.15 19.61
CA ASP A 147 7.10 9.40 20.80
C ASP A 147 5.60 9.28 20.49
N MET A 148 4.81 9.00 21.49
CA MET A 148 3.36 9.05 21.39
C MET A 148 2.82 10.33 22.05
N TYR A 149 1.96 11.03 21.32
CA TYR A 149 1.26 12.22 21.78
C TYR A 149 -0.21 11.92 22.00
N VAL A 150 -0.69 12.08 23.22
CA VAL A 150 -2.08 11.83 23.58
C VAL A 150 -2.78 13.17 23.76
N LYS A 151 -3.72 13.47 22.88
CA LYS A 151 -4.61 14.62 23.00
C LYS A 151 -5.79 14.25 23.89
N LEU A 152 -6.00 15.01 24.95
CA LEU A 152 -7.10 14.78 25.89
C LEU A 152 -8.34 15.55 25.45
N ASN A 153 -9.44 14.84 25.29
CA ASN A 153 -10.76 15.40 25.06
C ASN A 153 -11.65 15.07 26.27
N LEU A 154 -12.42 16.02 26.75
CA LEU A 154 -13.36 15.83 27.87
C LEU A 154 -14.77 15.69 27.31
N LYS A 155 -15.45 14.61 27.67
CA LYS A 155 -16.85 14.39 27.35
C LYS A 155 -17.70 14.54 28.61
N PHE A 156 -18.62 15.51 28.61
CA PHE A 156 -19.59 15.71 29.68
C PHE A 156 -20.94 15.15 29.21
N GLU A 157 -21.41 14.07 29.82
CA GLU A 157 -22.76 13.59 29.62
C GLU A 157 -23.67 14.20 30.69
N ARG A 158 -24.70 14.88 30.27
CA ARG A 158 -25.72 15.42 31.18
C ARG A 158 -26.74 14.31 31.42
N THR A 159 -26.73 13.71 32.59
CA THR A 159 -27.82 12.82 33.01
C THR A 159 -29.03 13.71 33.30
N ILE A 160 -30.09 13.54 32.49
CA ILE A 160 -31.40 14.20 32.70
C ILE A 160 -32.26 13.25 33.52
#